data_519e6578a1d40d4eb715a007cccf0ae5
#
_entry.id   519e6578a1d40d4eb715a007cccf0ae5
#
_cell.length_a   1.000
_cell.length_b   1.000
_cell.length_c   1.000
_cell.angle_alpha   90.00
_cell.angle_beta   90.00
_cell.angle_gamma   90.00
#
_symmetry.space_group_name_H-M   'P 1'
#
loop_
_entity.id
_entity.type
_entity.pdbx_description
1 polymer ?
#
loop_
_entity_poly.entity_id
_entity_poly.type
_entity_poly.pdbx_seq_one_letter_code
_entity_poly.pdbx_strand_id
1 'polypeptide(L)'
;MINNKIGGRNMVGRAVNRLAGRLTAVALTAAMAVSMLAGCAAGGKNTETAAKKEDKPSAMEQMNAKNDPNVIQDNYRTCYEVFVYSFFDSDGDGIGDLKGLTEKLDYIEGLGCNEIWMMPIMPSPSYHKYDITDYMNIDKQYGTLDDFDALITECHKRNINVIIDFVINHTSNEHPWFKAAADYIKSLPDGAEPDPSECPYVDYYNFSKTNTGGYNQLPGTNWYYESQFVDSMPDLNLQSEAVRGEIDKITSFWLDRGVDGFRLDAVIYYNNNNQTETIDDLTWLVNNVKSKKAD
;
A
#
# COMPACT_ATOMS: atom_id res chain seq x y z
N MET A 1 1.08 60.37 -4.83
CA MET A 1 2.41 60.62 -5.46
C MET A 1 3.10 59.29 -5.64
N ILE A 2 3.30 58.95 -6.87
CA ILE A 2 3.89 57.72 -7.42
C ILE A 2 5.39 57.72 -7.17
N ASN A 3 5.99 56.59 -6.78
CA ASN A 3 7.38 56.33 -7.17
C ASN A 3 7.62 54.80 -7.32
N ASN A 4 7.70 54.40 -8.58
CA ASN A 4 8.28 53.17 -9.06
C ASN A 4 9.79 53.12 -8.80
N LYS A 5 10.31 51.97 -8.34
CA LYS A 5 11.70 51.57 -8.61
C LYS A 5 11.76 50.13 -9.11
N ILE A 6 12.00 50.02 -10.37
CA ILE A 6 12.39 48.85 -11.13
C ILE A 6 13.84 48.51 -10.76
N GLY A 7 14.10 47.31 -10.26
CA GLY A 7 15.44 46.78 -10.04
C GLY A 7 15.68 45.61 -10.97
N GLY A 8 16.44 45.81 -12.05
CA GLY A 8 16.89 44.77 -12.97
C GLY A 8 17.85 43.81 -12.30
N ARG A 9 17.68 42.53 -12.53
CA ARG A 9 18.63 41.46 -12.19
C ARG A 9 19.02 40.64 -13.42
N ASN A 10 20.25 40.86 -13.76
CA ASN A 10 21.19 40.15 -14.59
C ASN A 10 20.78 38.76 -15.18
N MET A 11 20.66 38.78 -16.50
CA MET A 11 20.54 37.61 -17.37
C MET A 11 21.92 37.16 -17.93
N VAL A 12 22.90 36.88 -17.11
CA VAL A 12 24.21 36.41 -17.58
C VAL A 12 24.61 35.04 -17.01
N GLY A 13 23.86 34.48 -16.05
CA GLY A 13 24.23 33.23 -15.36
C GLY A 13 23.72 31.91 -15.97
N ARG A 14 22.93 31.92 -17.06
CA ARG A 14 22.28 30.69 -17.57
C ARG A 14 22.84 30.11 -18.86
N ALA A 15 23.86 30.72 -19.44
CA ALA A 15 24.42 30.24 -20.72
C ALA A 15 25.62 29.27 -20.59
N VAL A 16 26.26 29.20 -19.41
CA VAL A 16 27.51 28.41 -19.27
C VAL A 16 27.28 26.96 -18.91
N ASN A 17 26.12 26.60 -18.34
CA ASN A 17 25.87 25.19 -17.93
C ASN A 17 25.22 24.29 -19.00
N ARG A 18 24.97 24.78 -20.21
CA ARG A 18 24.45 23.95 -21.31
C ARG A 18 25.52 23.41 -22.26
N LEU A 19 26.77 23.87 -22.19
CA LEU A 19 27.85 23.34 -23.01
C LEU A 19 28.66 22.21 -22.36
N ALA A 20 28.66 22.09 -21.04
CA ALA A 20 29.37 21.01 -20.34
C ALA A 20 28.65 19.63 -20.42
N GLY A 21 27.33 19.62 -20.66
CA GLY A 21 26.55 18.37 -20.75
C GLY A 21 26.55 17.68 -22.11
N ARG A 22 27.08 18.33 -23.13
CA ARG A 22 27.12 17.75 -24.53
C ARG A 22 28.44 17.13 -24.93
N LEU A 23 29.48 17.32 -24.16
CA LEU A 23 30.82 16.76 -24.46
C LEU A 23 31.07 15.40 -23.78
N THR A 24 30.28 15.02 -22.80
CA THR A 24 30.37 13.71 -22.12
C THR A 24 29.55 12.59 -22.83
N ALA A 25 28.57 12.94 -23.65
CA ALA A 25 27.73 11.96 -24.34
C ALA A 25 28.39 11.44 -25.64
N VAL A 26 29.39 12.16 -26.21
CA VAL A 26 30.08 11.76 -27.48
C VAL A 26 31.28 10.86 -27.21
N ALA A 27 31.85 10.88 -26.00
CA ALA A 27 32.99 10.04 -25.66
C ALA A 27 32.64 8.59 -25.26
N LEU A 28 31.39 8.31 -24.89
CA LEU A 28 30.94 6.93 -24.54
C LEU A 28 30.49 6.11 -25.76
N THR A 29 30.13 6.73 -26.87
CA THR A 29 29.71 6.01 -28.08
C THR A 29 30.87 5.58 -28.98
N ALA A 30 32.06 6.16 -28.81
CA ALA A 30 33.27 5.76 -29.58
C ALA A 30 34.00 4.55 -28.98
N ALA A 31 33.79 4.22 -27.69
CA ALA A 31 34.46 3.11 -27.03
C ALA A 31 33.77 1.74 -27.26
N MET A 32 32.53 1.70 -27.76
CA MET A 32 31.81 0.45 -28.04
C MET A 32 31.92 -0.02 -29.50
N ALA A 33 32.51 0.75 -30.38
CA ALA A 33 32.64 0.40 -31.79
C ALA A 33 33.99 -0.24 -32.18
N VAL A 34 34.95 -0.32 -31.25
CA VAL A 34 36.30 -0.88 -31.55
C VAL A 34 36.49 -2.33 -31.09
N SER A 35 35.54 -2.90 -30.37
CA SER A 35 35.64 -4.30 -29.86
C SER A 35 34.99 -5.37 -30.76
N MET A 36 34.51 -5.04 -31.97
CA MET A 36 33.89 -6.02 -32.87
C MET A 36 34.70 -6.36 -34.15
N LEU A 37 35.97 -5.99 -34.27
CA LEU A 37 36.74 -6.21 -35.48
C LEU A 37 38.12 -6.87 -35.25
N ALA A 38 38.28 -7.71 -34.26
CA ALA A 38 39.48 -8.52 -34.07
C ALA A 38 39.10 -9.97 -33.75
N GLY A 39 38.81 -10.77 -34.75
CA GLY A 39 38.49 -12.18 -34.55
C GLY A 39 38.19 -12.97 -35.80
N CYS A 40 39.01 -12.83 -36.84
CA CYS A 40 39.04 -13.81 -37.94
C CYS A 40 40.50 -13.98 -38.41
N ALA A 41 41.20 -14.94 -37.82
CA ALA A 41 42.22 -15.78 -38.50
C ALA A 41 43.04 -16.55 -37.46
N ALA A 42 42.68 -17.79 -37.19
CA ALA A 42 43.64 -18.91 -37.01
C ALA A 42 42.83 -20.19 -36.78
N GLY A 43 42.99 -21.14 -37.65
CA GLY A 43 42.35 -22.45 -37.55
C GLY A 43 42.98 -23.27 -36.41
N GLY A 44 42.13 -23.81 -35.59
CA GLY A 44 42.44 -24.81 -34.56
C GLY A 44 41.17 -25.58 -34.26
N LYS A 45 41.16 -26.87 -34.58
CA LYS A 45 40.08 -27.79 -34.17
C LYS A 45 40.06 -27.88 -32.67
N ASN A 46 39.09 -27.22 -32.02
CA ASN A 46 38.71 -27.51 -30.68
C ASN A 46 37.22 -27.96 -30.70
N THR A 47 37.01 -29.19 -30.28
CA THR A 47 35.71 -29.73 -29.91
C THR A 47 35.22 -28.93 -28.70
N GLU A 48 34.50 -27.85 -28.96
CA GLU A 48 33.68 -27.23 -27.88
C GLU A 48 32.50 -28.14 -27.59
N THR A 49 32.58 -28.78 -26.45
CA THR A 49 31.39 -29.27 -25.74
C THR A 49 30.49 -28.06 -25.51
N ALA A 50 29.47 -27.91 -26.34
CA ALA A 50 28.41 -26.92 -26.08
C ALA A 50 27.85 -27.18 -24.68
N ALA A 51 28.17 -26.30 -23.75
CA ALA A 51 27.46 -26.25 -22.47
C ALA A 51 25.99 -26.09 -22.81
N LYS A 52 25.17 -27.11 -22.51
CA LYS A 52 23.73 -27.01 -22.56
C LYS A 52 23.39 -25.81 -21.70
N LYS A 53 22.85 -24.73 -22.32
CA LYS A 53 22.10 -23.74 -21.60
C LYS A 53 21.03 -24.53 -20.87
N GLU A 54 21.05 -24.54 -19.55
CA GLU A 54 19.92 -24.95 -18.77
C GLU A 54 18.79 -24.00 -19.18
N ASP A 55 17.84 -24.49 -19.95
CA ASP A 55 16.60 -23.80 -20.23
C ASP A 55 15.86 -23.68 -18.89
N LYS A 56 15.95 -22.51 -18.30
CA LYS A 56 15.12 -22.20 -17.13
C LYS A 56 13.66 -22.30 -17.58
N PRO A 57 12.80 -23.00 -16.84
CA PRO A 57 11.40 -23.11 -17.17
C PRO A 57 10.79 -21.73 -17.34
N SER A 58 9.88 -21.58 -18.29
CA SER A 58 9.12 -20.35 -18.50
C SER A 58 8.30 -20.00 -17.23
N ALA A 59 7.87 -18.73 -17.11
CA ALA A 59 7.01 -18.31 -16.02
C ALA A 59 5.74 -19.18 -15.93
N MET A 60 5.14 -19.52 -17.08
CA MET A 60 3.97 -20.39 -17.17
C MET A 60 4.27 -21.82 -16.67
N GLU A 61 5.43 -22.39 -17.04
CA GLU A 61 5.82 -23.73 -16.56
C GLU A 61 6.11 -23.72 -15.06
N GLN A 62 6.66 -22.65 -14.52
CA GLN A 62 6.90 -22.49 -13.09
C GLN A 62 5.59 -22.36 -12.32
N MET A 63 4.60 -21.62 -12.84
CA MET A 63 3.25 -21.52 -12.25
C MET A 63 2.54 -22.87 -12.26
N ASN A 64 2.59 -23.60 -13.39
CA ASN A 64 1.93 -24.90 -13.52
C ASN A 64 2.61 -26.02 -12.73
N ALA A 65 3.89 -25.89 -12.38
CA ALA A 65 4.65 -26.90 -11.64
C ALA A 65 4.42 -26.85 -10.13
N LYS A 66 3.72 -25.82 -9.60
CA LYS A 66 3.43 -25.67 -8.19
C LYS A 66 2.18 -26.45 -7.80
N ASN A 67 2.21 -27.03 -6.59
CA ASN A 67 1.03 -27.69 -6.00
C ASN A 67 -0.02 -26.67 -5.55
N ASP A 68 0.39 -25.41 -5.31
CA ASP A 68 -0.47 -24.27 -5.05
C ASP A 68 -0.42 -23.32 -6.26
N PRO A 69 -1.51 -23.21 -7.04
CA PRO A 69 -1.56 -22.36 -8.23
C PRO A 69 -1.47 -20.87 -7.91
N ASN A 70 -1.70 -20.45 -6.66
CA ASN A 70 -1.73 -19.06 -6.26
C ASN A 70 -0.36 -18.54 -5.79
N VAL A 71 0.64 -19.41 -5.64
CA VAL A 71 2.00 -19.01 -5.28
C VAL A 71 2.76 -18.56 -6.52
N ILE A 72 2.94 -17.26 -6.69
CA ILE A 72 3.63 -16.62 -7.80
C ILE A 72 4.93 -15.98 -7.30
N GLN A 73 6.06 -16.27 -7.99
CA GLN A 73 7.32 -15.60 -7.65
C GLN A 73 7.27 -14.12 -8.00
N ASP A 74 7.82 -13.26 -7.15
CA ASP A 74 7.71 -11.79 -7.25
C ASP A 74 8.15 -11.21 -8.60
N ASN A 75 9.18 -11.77 -9.21
CA ASN A 75 9.67 -11.33 -10.53
C ASN A 75 8.75 -11.67 -11.72
N TYR A 76 7.64 -12.35 -11.49
CA TYR A 76 6.65 -12.71 -12.52
C TYR A 76 5.26 -12.15 -12.23
N ARG A 77 5.11 -11.36 -11.18
CA ARG A 77 3.83 -10.71 -10.87
C ARG A 77 3.59 -9.53 -11.80
N THR A 78 2.39 -9.50 -12.36
CA THR A 78 1.85 -8.37 -13.12
C THR A 78 0.55 -7.96 -12.45
N CYS A 79 0.61 -6.88 -11.69
CA CYS A 79 -0.49 -6.43 -10.85
C CYS A 79 -1.41 -5.47 -11.61
N TYR A 80 -2.72 -5.62 -11.43
CA TYR A 80 -3.76 -4.71 -11.88
C TYR A 80 -4.39 -4.03 -10.66
N GLU A 81 -4.16 -2.73 -10.50
CA GLU A 81 -4.80 -1.94 -9.44
C GLU A 81 -6.26 -1.66 -9.79
N VAL A 82 -7.17 -1.91 -8.84
CA VAL A 82 -8.61 -1.71 -9.00
C VAL A 82 -9.15 -0.76 -7.95
N PHE A 83 -9.72 0.35 -8.39
CA PHE A 83 -10.64 1.15 -7.59
C PHE A 83 -12.06 0.64 -7.85
N VAL A 84 -12.58 -0.21 -6.96
CA VAL A 84 -13.87 -0.90 -7.13
C VAL A 84 -14.99 0.09 -7.44
N TYR A 85 -15.04 1.22 -6.72
CA TYR A 85 -16.04 2.29 -6.88
C TYR A 85 -16.29 2.72 -8.33
N SER A 86 -15.26 2.77 -9.16
CA SER A 86 -15.31 3.26 -10.54
C SER A 86 -15.02 2.20 -11.60
N PHE A 87 -14.89 0.92 -11.22
CA PHE A 87 -14.41 -0.09 -12.13
C PHE A 87 -15.54 -0.68 -13.00
N PHE A 88 -16.54 -1.31 -12.38
CA PHE A 88 -17.70 -1.85 -13.10
C PHE A 88 -18.89 -2.00 -12.15
N ASP A 89 -19.99 -1.40 -12.54
CA ASP A 89 -21.28 -1.40 -11.86
C ASP A 89 -22.14 -2.55 -12.40
N SER A 90 -22.44 -3.54 -11.56
CA SER A 90 -23.21 -4.73 -11.98
C SER A 90 -24.70 -4.58 -11.77
N ASP A 91 -25.15 -3.69 -10.91
CA ASP A 91 -26.57 -3.53 -10.53
C ASP A 91 -27.21 -2.23 -11.04
N GLY A 92 -26.41 -1.31 -11.59
CA GLY A 92 -26.89 -0.08 -12.24
C GLY A 92 -27.15 1.08 -11.29
N ASP A 93 -26.57 1.06 -10.09
CA ASP A 93 -26.71 2.13 -9.08
C ASP A 93 -25.74 3.30 -9.31
N GLY A 94 -24.80 3.18 -10.23
CA GLY A 94 -23.79 4.18 -10.58
C GLY A 94 -22.48 4.02 -9.84
N ILE A 95 -22.32 2.97 -9.03
CA ILE A 95 -21.12 2.63 -8.25
C ILE A 95 -20.65 1.24 -8.64
N GLY A 96 -19.35 1.09 -8.88
CA GLY A 96 -18.76 -0.22 -9.12
C GLY A 96 -18.79 -1.10 -7.88
N ASP A 97 -18.89 -2.42 -8.08
CA ASP A 97 -19.07 -3.40 -7.02
C ASP A 97 -18.23 -4.69 -7.24
N LEU A 98 -18.20 -5.57 -6.23
CA LEU A 98 -17.42 -6.81 -6.28
C LEU A 98 -17.95 -7.82 -7.30
N LYS A 99 -19.24 -7.83 -7.57
CA LYS A 99 -19.83 -8.66 -8.64
C LYS A 99 -19.38 -8.16 -10.00
N GLY A 100 -19.41 -6.85 -10.19
CA GLY A 100 -18.90 -6.21 -11.40
C GLY A 100 -17.44 -6.47 -11.63
N LEU A 101 -16.61 -6.43 -10.58
CA LEU A 101 -15.22 -6.83 -10.68
C LEU A 101 -15.09 -8.30 -11.08
N THR A 102 -15.90 -9.19 -10.48
CA THR A 102 -15.93 -10.62 -10.82
C THR A 102 -16.28 -10.85 -12.29
N GLU A 103 -17.27 -10.12 -12.83
CA GLU A 103 -17.65 -10.18 -14.25
C GLU A 103 -16.55 -9.73 -15.22
N LYS A 104 -15.57 -8.95 -14.74
CA LYS A 104 -14.45 -8.41 -15.54
C LYS A 104 -13.14 -9.17 -15.36
N LEU A 105 -13.11 -10.27 -14.65
CA LEU A 105 -11.88 -11.06 -14.44
C LEU A 105 -11.29 -11.58 -15.76
N ASP A 106 -12.11 -11.97 -16.72
CA ASP A 106 -11.62 -12.41 -18.04
C ASP A 106 -10.90 -11.27 -18.80
N TYR A 107 -11.32 -10.02 -18.59
CA TYR A 107 -10.62 -8.86 -19.14
C TYR A 107 -9.24 -8.69 -18.49
N ILE A 108 -9.14 -8.80 -17.14
CA ILE A 108 -7.88 -8.65 -16.40
C ILE A 108 -6.93 -9.80 -16.76
N GLU A 109 -7.42 -11.04 -16.83
CA GLU A 109 -6.66 -12.20 -17.27
C GLU A 109 -6.15 -12.02 -18.72
N GLY A 110 -7.02 -11.53 -19.60
CA GLY A 110 -6.68 -11.26 -21.01
C GLY A 110 -5.59 -10.19 -21.20
N LEU A 111 -5.35 -9.33 -20.23
CA LEU A 111 -4.22 -8.40 -20.19
C LEU A 111 -2.91 -9.08 -19.77
N GLY A 112 -2.96 -10.32 -19.30
CA GLY A 112 -1.80 -11.05 -18.76
C GLY A 112 -1.48 -10.68 -17.30
N CYS A 113 -2.41 -10.06 -16.58
CA CYS A 113 -2.26 -9.80 -15.15
C CYS A 113 -2.53 -11.07 -14.34
N ASN A 114 -1.71 -11.30 -13.33
CA ASN A 114 -1.80 -12.47 -12.44
C ASN A 114 -1.90 -12.06 -10.96
N GLU A 115 -2.12 -10.78 -10.72
CA GLU A 115 -2.41 -10.22 -9.41
C GLU A 115 -3.38 -9.05 -9.54
N ILE A 116 -4.32 -8.93 -8.61
CA ILE A 116 -5.18 -7.76 -8.43
C ILE A 116 -4.83 -7.11 -7.09
N TRP A 117 -4.59 -5.80 -7.11
CA TRP A 117 -4.58 -4.98 -5.92
C TRP A 117 -5.87 -4.18 -5.86
N MET A 118 -6.72 -4.45 -4.87
CA MET A 118 -7.92 -3.66 -4.59
C MET A 118 -7.59 -2.52 -3.64
N MET A 119 -7.88 -1.29 -4.05
CA MET A 119 -7.98 -0.14 -3.15
C MET A 119 -8.97 -0.46 -2.02
N PRO A 120 -9.02 0.32 -0.91
CA PRO A 120 -9.81 -0.05 0.26
C PRO A 120 -11.25 -0.44 -0.07
N ILE A 121 -11.69 -1.57 0.50
CA ILE A 121 -13.02 -2.17 0.27
C ILE A 121 -13.89 -2.21 1.53
N MET A 122 -13.32 -1.80 2.66
CA MET A 122 -13.97 -1.83 3.97
C MET A 122 -14.96 -0.66 4.12
N PRO A 123 -15.93 -0.76 5.05
CA PRO A 123 -16.85 0.33 5.38
C PRO A 123 -16.13 1.63 5.73
N SER A 124 -16.58 2.71 5.08
CA SER A 124 -15.96 4.04 5.21
C SER A 124 -16.98 5.12 4.87
N PRO A 125 -16.95 6.31 5.49
CA PRO A 125 -17.81 7.41 5.14
C PRO A 125 -17.43 8.10 3.82
N SER A 126 -16.18 7.93 3.35
CA SER A 126 -15.70 8.54 2.11
C SER A 126 -15.80 7.61 0.90
N TYR A 127 -15.81 8.21 -0.31
CA TYR A 127 -15.84 7.44 -1.56
C TYR A 127 -14.54 6.68 -1.82
N HIS A 128 -13.40 7.18 -1.34
CA HIS A 128 -12.08 6.56 -1.53
C HIS A 128 -11.79 5.45 -0.51
N LYS A 129 -12.54 5.40 0.59
CA LYS A 129 -12.54 4.36 1.63
C LYS A 129 -11.24 4.19 2.43
N TYR A 130 -10.33 5.17 2.40
CA TYR A 130 -9.13 5.13 3.25
C TYR A 130 -9.42 5.45 4.71
N ASP A 131 -10.54 6.06 5.07
CA ASP A 131 -11.00 6.32 6.45
C ASP A 131 -11.94 5.21 6.93
N ILE A 132 -11.36 4.08 7.32
CA ILE A 132 -12.06 2.84 7.64
C ILE A 132 -12.83 2.97 8.96
N THR A 133 -14.05 2.43 8.99
CA THR A 133 -14.91 2.33 10.19
C THR A 133 -15.11 0.90 10.71
N ASP A 134 -14.80 -0.13 9.88
CA ASP A 134 -14.87 -1.55 10.25
C ASP A 134 -13.89 -2.32 9.36
N TYR A 135 -12.84 -2.90 9.97
CA TYR A 135 -11.78 -3.60 9.23
C TYR A 135 -12.15 -5.02 8.77
N MET A 136 -13.22 -5.59 9.29
CA MET A 136 -13.57 -7.00 9.04
C MET A 136 -14.91 -7.15 8.28
N ASN A 137 -15.23 -6.16 7.45
CA ASN A 137 -16.44 -6.17 6.64
C ASN A 137 -16.18 -5.55 5.24
N ILE A 138 -17.13 -5.74 4.34
CA ILE A 138 -17.16 -5.08 3.04
C ILE A 138 -18.10 -3.88 3.11
N ASP A 139 -17.72 -2.76 2.48
CA ASP A 139 -18.61 -1.62 2.33
C ASP A 139 -19.87 -2.04 1.57
N LYS A 140 -21.04 -1.67 2.12
CA LYS A 140 -22.34 -2.03 1.54
C LYS A 140 -22.54 -1.58 0.10
N GLN A 141 -21.81 -0.56 -0.36
CA GLN A 141 -21.83 -0.11 -1.76
C GLN A 141 -21.12 -1.10 -2.68
N TYR A 142 -20.18 -1.90 -2.14
CA TYR A 142 -19.41 -2.86 -2.91
C TYR A 142 -19.96 -4.29 -2.84
N GLY A 143 -20.87 -4.55 -1.92
CA GLY A 143 -21.50 -5.87 -1.75
C GLY A 143 -21.34 -6.43 -0.35
N THR A 144 -21.13 -7.75 -0.27
CA THR A 144 -21.09 -8.52 0.97
C THR A 144 -19.79 -9.33 1.08
N LEU A 145 -19.56 -9.93 2.25
CA LEU A 145 -18.46 -10.88 2.43
C LEU A 145 -18.63 -12.14 1.52
N ASP A 146 -19.87 -12.55 1.24
CA ASP A 146 -20.12 -13.66 0.32
C ASP A 146 -19.75 -13.29 -1.12
N ASP A 147 -19.99 -12.05 -1.54
CA ASP A 147 -19.55 -11.54 -2.86
C ASP A 147 -18.03 -11.49 -2.95
N PHE A 148 -17.36 -11.12 -1.85
CA PHE A 148 -15.91 -11.14 -1.75
C PHE A 148 -15.35 -12.56 -1.84
N ASP A 149 -15.90 -13.51 -1.09
CA ASP A 149 -15.47 -14.91 -1.12
C ASP A 149 -15.67 -15.55 -2.52
N ALA A 150 -16.73 -15.14 -3.22
CA ALA A 150 -16.95 -15.53 -4.62
C ALA A 150 -15.88 -14.93 -5.54
N LEU A 151 -15.54 -13.66 -5.39
CA LEU A 151 -14.46 -13.00 -6.16
C LEU A 151 -13.12 -13.71 -5.94
N ILE A 152 -12.72 -13.96 -4.69
CA ILE A 152 -11.48 -14.69 -4.36
C ILE A 152 -11.47 -16.06 -5.07
N THR A 153 -12.57 -16.80 -4.97
CA THR A 153 -12.69 -18.11 -5.63
C THR A 153 -12.49 -18.02 -7.15
N GLU A 154 -13.08 -17.02 -7.80
CA GLU A 154 -12.96 -16.84 -9.25
C GLU A 154 -11.58 -16.32 -9.69
N CYS A 155 -10.93 -15.50 -8.85
CA CYS A 155 -9.53 -15.08 -9.07
C CYS A 155 -8.59 -16.29 -8.99
N HIS A 156 -8.69 -17.09 -7.96
CA HIS A 156 -7.84 -18.26 -7.77
C HIS A 156 -8.01 -19.33 -8.87
N LYS A 157 -9.22 -19.53 -9.39
CA LYS A 157 -9.45 -20.41 -10.56
C LYS A 157 -8.69 -19.95 -11.80
N ARG A 158 -8.40 -18.67 -11.92
CA ARG A 158 -7.64 -18.04 -13.03
C ARG A 158 -6.15 -17.86 -12.72
N ASN A 159 -5.67 -18.36 -11.59
CA ASN A 159 -4.32 -18.10 -11.07
C ASN A 159 -4.02 -16.60 -10.91
N ILE A 160 -5.01 -15.83 -10.48
CA ILE A 160 -4.89 -14.42 -10.13
C ILE A 160 -4.84 -14.33 -8.61
N ASN A 161 -3.73 -13.82 -8.05
CA ASN A 161 -3.61 -13.49 -6.64
C ASN A 161 -4.38 -12.21 -6.31
N VAL A 162 -4.86 -12.12 -5.09
CA VAL A 162 -5.58 -10.94 -4.61
C VAL A 162 -4.89 -10.35 -3.41
N ILE A 163 -4.44 -9.10 -3.55
CA ILE A 163 -3.97 -8.29 -2.43
C ILE A 163 -4.97 -7.17 -2.19
N ILE A 164 -5.14 -6.81 -0.92
CA ILE A 164 -6.02 -5.71 -0.51
C ILE A 164 -5.22 -4.59 0.13
N ASP A 165 -5.74 -3.37 0.00
CA ASP A 165 -5.16 -2.21 0.67
C ASP A 165 -5.37 -2.34 2.19
N PHE A 166 -4.30 -2.16 2.96
CA PHE A 166 -4.29 -2.33 4.42
C PHE A 166 -3.92 -1.03 5.10
N VAL A 167 -4.94 -0.27 5.48
CA VAL A 167 -4.83 1.07 6.04
C VAL A 167 -4.74 0.96 7.56
N ILE A 168 -3.53 0.79 8.09
CA ILE A 168 -3.29 0.66 9.54
C ILE A 168 -2.61 1.89 10.16
N ASN A 169 -2.31 2.92 9.36
CA ASN A 169 -1.80 4.18 9.90
C ASN A 169 -2.87 4.91 10.72
N HIS A 170 -4.12 4.88 10.27
CA HIS A 170 -5.22 5.64 10.86
C HIS A 170 -6.55 4.92 10.67
N THR A 171 -7.55 5.38 11.40
CA THR A 171 -8.96 5.01 11.19
C THR A 171 -9.76 6.24 10.75
N SER A 172 -11.04 6.05 10.43
CA SER A 172 -11.99 7.16 10.46
C SER A 172 -12.20 7.66 11.90
N ASN A 173 -12.46 8.95 12.08
CA ASN A 173 -12.97 9.47 13.35
C ASN A 173 -14.38 8.93 13.68
N GLU A 174 -15.04 8.30 12.71
CA GLU A 174 -16.29 7.57 12.92
C GLU A 174 -16.09 6.12 13.38
N HIS A 175 -14.85 5.62 13.40
CA HIS A 175 -14.56 4.28 13.89
C HIS A 175 -14.99 4.11 15.35
N PRO A 176 -15.62 2.98 15.72
CA PRO A 176 -16.06 2.74 17.11
C PRO A 176 -14.96 2.92 18.16
N TRP A 177 -13.72 2.55 17.84
CA TRP A 177 -12.57 2.72 18.73
C TRP A 177 -12.31 4.20 19.04
N PHE A 178 -12.24 5.04 18.00
CA PHE A 178 -11.98 6.47 18.18
C PHE A 178 -13.14 7.16 18.90
N LYS A 179 -14.38 6.84 18.53
CA LYS A 179 -15.57 7.39 19.22
C LYS A 179 -15.56 7.09 20.71
N ALA A 180 -15.27 5.82 21.08
CA ALA A 180 -15.22 5.43 22.49
C ALA A 180 -14.10 6.15 23.24
N ALA A 181 -12.90 6.25 22.65
CA ALA A 181 -11.79 7.00 23.24
C ALA A 181 -12.12 8.50 23.39
N ALA A 182 -12.65 9.12 22.35
CA ALA A 182 -13.02 10.53 22.33
C ALA A 182 -14.11 10.86 23.37
N ASP A 183 -15.13 10.02 23.47
CA ASP A 183 -16.23 10.22 24.43
C ASP A 183 -15.74 10.04 25.87
N TYR A 184 -14.85 9.06 26.12
CA TYR A 184 -14.22 8.90 27.41
C TYR A 184 -13.39 10.13 27.81
N ILE A 185 -12.51 10.63 26.91
CA ILE A 185 -11.70 11.83 27.18
C ILE A 185 -12.57 13.05 27.44
N LYS A 186 -13.66 13.23 26.70
CA LYS A 186 -14.63 14.33 26.95
C LYS A 186 -15.31 14.24 28.33
N SER A 187 -15.43 13.05 28.90
CA SER A 187 -16.04 12.82 30.20
C SER A 187 -15.08 13.02 31.37
N LEU A 188 -13.78 13.13 31.13
CA LEU A 188 -12.77 13.27 32.16
C LEU A 188 -12.91 14.60 32.90
N PRO A 189 -12.77 14.61 34.25
CA PRO A 189 -12.63 15.86 34.99
C PRO A 189 -11.41 16.67 34.56
N ASP A 190 -11.48 17.99 34.80
CA ASP A 190 -10.35 18.86 34.53
C ASP A 190 -9.07 18.38 35.24
N GLY A 191 -8.01 18.23 34.48
CA GLY A 191 -6.69 17.80 34.95
C GLY A 191 -6.51 16.28 35.07
N ALA A 192 -7.56 15.48 34.88
CA ALA A 192 -7.42 14.02 34.83
C ALA A 192 -6.63 13.56 33.59
N GLU A 193 -5.99 12.41 33.74
CA GLU A 193 -5.34 11.69 32.63
C GLU A 193 -6.21 10.50 32.20
N PRO A 194 -6.19 10.13 30.91
CA PRO A 194 -6.88 8.93 30.43
C PRO A 194 -6.30 7.67 31.07
N ASP A 195 -7.18 6.75 31.44
CA ASP A 195 -6.82 5.44 32.01
C ASP A 195 -7.25 4.31 31.07
N PRO A 196 -6.29 3.57 30.45
CA PRO A 196 -6.63 2.45 29.58
C PRO A 196 -7.37 1.31 30.28
N SER A 197 -7.32 1.23 31.63
CA SER A 197 -8.10 0.23 32.37
C SER A 197 -9.59 0.55 32.41
N GLU A 198 -9.97 1.82 32.28
CA GLU A 198 -11.37 2.27 32.20
C GLU A 198 -11.87 2.31 30.75
N CYS A 199 -11.00 2.75 29.82
CA CYS A 199 -11.30 2.78 28.39
C CYS A 199 -10.07 2.30 27.59
N PRO A 200 -10.00 1.03 27.17
CA PRO A 200 -8.86 0.50 26.44
C PRO A 200 -8.52 1.26 25.16
N TYR A 201 -9.51 1.87 24.54
CA TYR A 201 -9.35 2.56 23.25
C TYR A 201 -8.54 3.86 23.35
N VAL A 202 -8.29 4.41 24.54
CA VAL A 202 -7.40 5.57 24.67
C VAL A 202 -5.94 5.23 24.36
N ASP A 203 -5.56 3.95 24.46
CA ASP A 203 -4.24 3.45 24.10
C ASP A 203 -4.12 3.16 22.60
N TYR A 204 -5.24 3.16 21.85
CA TYR A 204 -5.25 2.91 20.41
C TYR A 204 -4.82 4.12 19.60
N TYR A 205 -4.82 5.31 20.20
CA TYR A 205 -4.51 6.58 19.54
C TYR A 205 -3.57 7.41 20.40
N ASN A 206 -2.80 8.29 19.76
CA ASN A 206 -1.89 9.19 20.45
C ASN A 206 -2.63 10.48 20.87
N PHE A 207 -2.96 10.60 22.16
CA PHE A 207 -3.56 11.81 22.73
C PHE A 207 -2.53 12.66 23.48
N SER A 208 -2.69 13.99 23.45
CA SER A 208 -1.79 14.94 24.10
C SER A 208 -2.55 16.17 24.59
N LYS A 209 -2.08 16.78 25.70
CA LYS A 209 -2.52 18.12 26.14
C LYS A 209 -1.76 19.25 25.45
N THR A 210 -0.76 18.91 24.65
CA THR A 210 0.06 19.88 23.93
C THR A 210 -0.17 19.71 22.43
N ASN A 211 -0.50 20.81 21.74
CA ASN A 211 -0.56 20.81 20.30
C ASN A 211 0.87 20.74 19.72
N THR A 212 1.18 19.60 19.15
CA THR A 212 2.42 19.38 18.38
C THR A 212 2.06 19.24 16.89
N GLY A 213 3.04 19.35 15.99
CA GLY A 213 2.78 19.18 14.55
C GLY A 213 2.14 17.82 14.25
N GLY A 214 1.07 17.81 13.43
CA GLY A 214 0.31 16.60 13.11
C GLY A 214 -0.81 16.23 14.10
N TYR A 215 -1.08 17.09 15.10
CA TYR A 215 -2.16 16.90 16.07
C TYR A 215 -3.31 17.88 15.84
N ASN A 216 -4.53 17.39 15.96
CA ASN A 216 -5.77 18.16 15.88
C ASN A 216 -6.50 18.18 17.22
N GLN A 217 -7.15 19.32 17.53
CA GLN A 217 -7.87 19.45 18.80
C GLN A 217 -9.12 18.54 18.82
N LEU A 218 -9.28 17.78 19.90
CA LEU A 218 -10.52 17.06 20.16
C LEU A 218 -11.60 18.08 20.57
N PRO A 219 -12.67 18.25 19.76
CA PRO A 219 -13.64 19.31 19.97
C PRO A 219 -14.27 19.27 21.37
N GLY A 220 -14.32 20.44 22.04
CA GLY A 220 -14.89 20.61 23.39
C GLY A 220 -13.95 20.21 24.51
N THR A 221 -12.68 19.94 24.25
CA THR A 221 -11.67 19.60 25.27
C THR A 221 -10.38 20.38 25.09
N ASN A 222 -9.46 20.22 26.07
CA ASN A 222 -8.06 20.70 25.96
C ASN A 222 -7.12 19.58 25.46
N TRP A 223 -7.66 18.50 24.93
CA TRP A 223 -6.91 17.39 24.38
C TRP A 223 -6.75 17.53 22.87
N TYR A 224 -5.67 16.98 22.36
CA TYR A 224 -5.35 16.83 20.95
C TYR A 224 -5.11 15.36 20.64
N TYR A 225 -5.39 14.92 19.43
CA TYR A 225 -5.08 13.58 18.94
C TYR A 225 -4.23 13.69 17.67
N GLU A 226 -3.34 12.71 17.47
CA GLU A 226 -2.52 12.65 16.28
C GLU A 226 -3.39 12.36 15.06
N SER A 227 -3.15 13.08 13.96
CA SER A 227 -3.89 12.96 12.72
C SER A 227 -3.13 13.71 11.62
N GLN A 228 -2.20 13.00 10.98
CA GLN A 228 -1.24 13.63 10.07
C GLN A 228 -1.83 13.98 8.71
N PHE A 229 -2.92 13.32 8.29
CA PHE A 229 -3.60 13.61 7.03
C PHE A 229 -4.65 14.71 7.18
N VAL A 230 -5.70 14.41 7.89
CA VAL A 230 -6.83 15.33 8.17
C VAL A 230 -7.44 14.97 9.51
N ASP A 231 -8.19 15.89 10.11
CA ASP A 231 -8.85 15.73 11.42
C ASP A 231 -9.86 14.57 11.47
N SER A 232 -10.37 14.14 10.32
CA SER A 232 -11.25 12.97 10.24
C SER A 232 -10.52 11.61 10.20
N MET A 233 -9.18 11.61 10.18
CA MET A 233 -8.35 10.39 10.10
C MET A 233 -7.37 10.32 11.27
N PRO A 234 -7.82 9.99 12.51
CA PRO A 234 -6.93 9.84 13.67
C PRO A 234 -5.95 8.70 13.50
N ASP A 235 -4.67 8.97 13.76
CA ASP A 235 -3.59 8.00 13.60
C ASP A 235 -3.60 6.98 14.74
N LEU A 236 -3.42 5.70 14.38
CA LEU A 236 -3.31 4.60 15.33
C LEU A 236 -1.93 4.57 16.01
N ASN A 237 -1.92 4.24 17.29
CA ASN A 237 -0.70 3.97 18.03
C ASN A 237 -0.19 2.55 17.75
N LEU A 238 0.67 2.39 16.74
CA LEU A 238 1.22 1.08 16.36
C LEU A 238 2.19 0.49 17.41
N GLN A 239 2.57 1.26 18.43
CA GLN A 239 3.35 0.77 19.56
C GLN A 239 2.47 0.11 20.62
N SER A 240 1.13 0.30 20.59
CA SER A 240 0.20 -0.36 21.49
C SER A 240 0.08 -1.85 21.19
N GLU A 241 0.33 -2.68 22.19
CA GLU A 241 0.10 -4.13 22.12
C GLU A 241 -1.36 -4.47 21.81
N ALA A 242 -2.30 -3.64 22.29
CA ALA A 242 -3.72 -3.82 22.03
C ALA A 242 -4.06 -3.57 20.55
N VAL A 243 -3.50 -2.51 19.94
CA VAL A 243 -3.63 -2.24 18.49
C VAL A 243 -3.00 -3.36 17.67
N ARG A 244 -1.80 -3.82 18.03
CA ARG A 244 -1.16 -4.96 17.37
C ARG A 244 -2.01 -6.23 17.48
N GLY A 245 -2.68 -6.44 18.62
CA GLY A 245 -3.63 -7.54 18.79
C GLY A 245 -4.85 -7.45 17.86
N GLU A 246 -5.36 -6.24 17.58
CA GLU A 246 -6.43 -6.05 16.59
C GLU A 246 -5.91 -6.28 15.16
N ILE A 247 -4.74 -5.76 14.82
CA ILE A 247 -4.09 -5.99 13.52
C ILE A 247 -3.88 -7.49 13.27
N ASP A 248 -3.48 -8.24 14.30
CA ASP A 248 -3.34 -9.70 14.24
C ASP A 248 -4.66 -10.40 13.88
N LYS A 249 -5.77 -10.00 14.50
CA LYS A 249 -7.12 -10.52 14.22
C LYS A 249 -7.57 -10.17 12.80
N ILE A 250 -7.35 -8.92 12.38
CA ILE A 250 -7.74 -8.43 11.05
C ILE A 250 -6.97 -9.16 9.95
N THR A 251 -5.65 -9.32 10.11
CA THR A 251 -4.83 -10.05 9.13
C THR A 251 -5.24 -11.52 9.06
N SER A 252 -5.52 -12.18 10.19
CA SER A 252 -6.05 -13.56 10.21
C SER A 252 -7.38 -13.65 9.47
N PHE A 253 -8.32 -12.73 9.74
CA PHE A 253 -9.64 -12.72 9.12
C PHE A 253 -9.57 -12.69 7.59
N TRP A 254 -8.71 -11.83 7.02
CA TRP A 254 -8.60 -11.71 5.57
C TRP A 254 -7.79 -12.84 4.94
N LEU A 255 -6.72 -13.31 5.59
CA LEU A 255 -5.95 -14.46 5.10
C LEU A 255 -6.78 -15.76 5.12
N ASP A 256 -7.60 -15.96 6.16
CA ASP A 256 -8.51 -17.12 6.24
C ASP A 256 -9.60 -17.08 5.15
N ARG A 257 -9.92 -15.89 4.61
CA ARG A 257 -10.83 -15.72 3.46
C ARG A 257 -10.13 -15.84 2.10
N GLY A 258 -8.83 -16.11 2.09
CA GLY A 258 -8.07 -16.38 0.87
C GLY A 258 -7.37 -15.16 0.26
N VAL A 259 -7.28 -14.05 0.97
CA VAL A 259 -6.39 -12.93 0.55
C VAL A 259 -4.96 -13.42 0.47
N ASP A 260 -4.25 -13.07 -0.61
CA ASP A 260 -2.89 -13.52 -0.86
C ASP A 260 -1.84 -12.59 -0.28
N GLY A 261 -2.21 -11.36 0.05
CA GLY A 261 -1.30 -10.40 0.66
C GLY A 261 -1.94 -9.04 0.90
N PHE A 262 -1.12 -8.11 1.38
CA PHE A 262 -1.56 -6.77 1.74
C PHE A 262 -0.65 -5.72 1.10
N ARG A 263 -1.26 -4.66 0.57
CA ARG A 263 -0.56 -3.42 0.24
C ARG A 263 -0.65 -2.49 1.45
N LEU A 264 0.49 -2.08 1.97
CA LEU A 264 0.56 -1.22 3.14
C LEU A 264 0.43 0.24 2.73
N ASP A 265 -0.63 0.89 3.20
CA ASP A 265 -0.84 2.33 2.98
C ASP A 265 -0.01 3.17 3.96
N ALA A 266 0.35 4.38 3.55
CA ALA A 266 0.88 5.45 4.40
C ALA A 266 2.10 5.09 5.27
N VAL A 267 2.91 4.11 4.88
CA VAL A 267 4.02 3.55 5.67
C VAL A 267 4.97 4.60 6.24
N ILE A 268 5.24 5.69 5.52
CA ILE A 268 6.14 6.76 5.98
C ILE A 268 5.60 7.56 7.16
N TYR A 269 4.31 7.41 7.48
CA TYR A 269 3.62 8.13 8.54
C TYR A 269 3.37 7.30 9.80
N TYR A 270 3.73 6.00 9.82
CA TYR A 270 3.40 5.07 10.91
C TYR A 270 3.85 5.54 12.29
N ASN A 271 4.95 6.26 12.42
CA ASN A 271 5.47 6.77 13.69
C ASN A 271 5.98 8.21 13.57
N ASN A 272 5.19 9.11 13.05
CA ASN A 272 5.46 10.55 13.01
C ASN A 272 6.93 10.90 12.68
N ASN A 273 7.44 10.34 11.56
CA ASN A 273 8.81 10.47 11.08
C ASN A 273 9.91 9.75 11.91
N ASN A 274 9.56 8.89 12.86
CA ASN A 274 10.52 8.01 13.52
C ASN A 274 10.75 6.75 12.66
N GLN A 275 11.72 6.81 11.77
CA GLN A 275 12.02 5.71 10.83
C GLN A 275 12.40 4.40 11.54
N THR A 276 13.03 4.47 12.72
CA THR A 276 13.43 3.26 13.47
C THR A 276 12.19 2.51 13.95
N GLU A 277 11.24 3.19 14.58
CA GLU A 277 9.99 2.59 15.03
C GLU A 277 9.15 2.10 13.85
N THR A 278 9.10 2.85 12.74
CA THR A 278 8.42 2.39 11.52
C THR A 278 9.02 1.08 10.98
N ILE A 279 10.35 0.93 10.97
CA ILE A 279 11.00 -0.31 10.54
C ILE A 279 10.68 -1.46 11.50
N ASP A 280 10.63 -1.20 12.81
CA ASP A 280 10.28 -2.19 13.82
C ASP A 280 8.83 -2.67 13.65
N ASP A 281 7.89 -1.75 13.39
CA ASP A 281 6.48 -2.08 13.11
C ASP A 281 6.33 -2.90 11.83
N LEU A 282 7.01 -2.49 10.75
CA LEU A 282 7.00 -3.25 9.50
C LEU A 282 7.59 -4.65 9.68
N THR A 283 8.68 -4.76 10.44
CA THR A 283 9.31 -6.05 10.75
C THR A 283 8.37 -6.94 11.53
N TRP A 284 7.72 -6.38 12.56
CA TRP A 284 6.70 -7.09 13.34
C TRP A 284 5.53 -7.55 12.44
N LEU A 285 4.97 -6.65 11.62
CA LEU A 285 3.84 -6.94 10.76
C LEU A 285 4.16 -8.04 9.73
N VAL A 286 5.32 -7.93 9.06
CA VAL A 286 5.75 -8.94 8.09
C VAL A 286 5.91 -10.31 8.76
N ASN A 287 6.54 -10.37 9.94
CA ASN A 287 6.70 -11.61 10.69
C ASN A 287 5.34 -12.18 11.14
N ASN A 288 4.42 -11.33 11.58
CA ASN A 288 3.08 -11.71 11.96
C ASN A 288 2.31 -12.34 10.78
N VAL A 289 2.26 -11.66 9.64
CA VAL A 289 1.57 -12.15 8.44
C VAL A 289 2.21 -13.44 7.92
N LYS A 290 3.54 -13.48 7.78
CA LYS A 290 4.26 -14.66 7.28
C LYS A 290 4.22 -15.86 8.24
N SER A 291 3.93 -15.65 9.51
CA SER A 291 3.69 -16.77 10.43
C SER A 291 2.37 -17.50 10.16
N LYS A 292 1.42 -16.84 9.48
CA LYS A 292 0.10 -17.36 9.12
C LYS A 292 0.07 -17.88 7.69
N LYS A 293 0.72 -17.16 6.77
CA LYS A 293 0.87 -17.51 5.35
C LYS A 293 2.30 -17.17 4.93
N ALA A 294 3.08 -18.19 4.57
CA ALA A 294 4.54 -18.07 4.40
C ALA A 294 4.95 -17.38 3.08
N ASP A 295 4.05 -17.30 2.12
CA ASP A 295 4.24 -16.86 0.72
C ASP A 295 3.37 -15.69 0.32
#